data_7c6b4bf863084169cd3f1c2ed4437036
#
_entry.id   7c6b4bf863084169cd3f1c2ed4437036
#
_cell.length_a   1.000
_cell.length_b   1.000
_cell.length_c   1.000
_cell.angle_alpha   90.00
_cell.angle_beta   90.00
_cell.angle_gamma   90.00
#
_symmetry.space_group_name_H-M   'P 1'
#
loop_
_entity.id
_entity.type
_entity.pdbx_description
1 polymer ?
#
loop_
_entity_poly.entity_id
_entity_poly.type
_entity_poly.pdbx_seq_one_letter_code
_entity_poly.pdbx_strand_id
1 'polypeptide(L)'
;TIVMEGTSEEVEYQKKNVNKLAKTHKGIIGGPGNGKRGYMLTYAIAYVRDFAAKYQIMGETMETTVPWSKIQDVIDATSEKIVHLHKEHNLPGKPYISYRIPQIYHTGVCIYFMLGMSVKGVKNPEEKFSKIEHSLRGTIIKHGGSISHHHGVVKLRKDFIPDMLSKTSIQLIKEMKQSHDPSNVFGSSNGILASDIE
;
A
#
# COMPACT_ATOMS: atom_id res chain seq x y z
N THR A 1 -16.04 5.78 -2.91
CA THR A 1 -16.24 6.46 -4.21
C THR A 1 -15.71 5.60 -5.33
N ILE A 2 -16.46 5.42 -6.39
CA ILE A 2 -16.04 4.77 -7.64
C ILE A 2 -16.05 5.84 -8.73
N VAL A 3 -14.94 5.95 -9.47
CA VAL A 3 -14.83 6.79 -10.67
C VAL A 3 -14.97 5.89 -11.89
N MET A 4 -15.77 6.30 -12.84
CA MET A 4 -16.00 5.59 -14.09
C MET A 4 -15.63 6.51 -15.24
N GLU A 5 -14.86 6.00 -16.18
CA GLU A 5 -14.33 6.74 -17.33
C GLU A 5 -14.71 6.03 -18.62
N GLY A 6 -14.91 6.81 -19.68
CA GLY A 6 -15.27 6.33 -21.00
C GLY A 6 -16.26 7.27 -21.71
N THR A 7 -16.85 6.81 -22.80
CA THR A 7 -17.98 7.47 -23.44
C THR A 7 -19.19 7.51 -22.52
N SER A 8 -20.15 8.38 -22.80
CA SER A 8 -21.40 8.47 -22.01
C SER A 8 -22.15 7.13 -21.92
N GLU A 9 -22.15 6.36 -22.99
CA GLU A 9 -22.79 5.04 -23.03
C GLU A 9 -22.05 4.02 -22.14
N GLU A 10 -20.73 3.99 -22.22
CA GLU A 10 -19.90 3.11 -21.38
C GLU A 10 -20.05 3.43 -19.90
N VAL A 11 -20.02 4.71 -19.53
CA VAL A 11 -20.19 5.15 -18.14
C VAL A 11 -21.58 4.78 -17.61
N GLU A 12 -22.65 4.98 -18.38
CA GLU A 12 -23.99 4.58 -17.96
C GLU A 12 -24.14 3.05 -17.86
N TYR A 13 -23.51 2.29 -18.75
CA TYR A 13 -23.47 0.83 -18.67
C TYR A 13 -22.72 0.36 -17.39
N GLN A 14 -21.53 0.90 -17.12
CA GLN A 14 -20.76 0.59 -15.92
C GLN A 14 -21.55 0.92 -14.65
N LYS A 15 -22.12 2.13 -14.58
CA LYS A 15 -22.93 2.60 -13.45
C LYS A 15 -24.15 1.69 -13.19
N LYS A 16 -24.86 1.29 -14.25
CA LYS A 16 -26.00 0.38 -14.15
C LYS A 16 -25.58 -0.96 -13.53
N ASN A 17 -24.48 -1.54 -14.00
CA ASN A 17 -24.00 -2.84 -13.51
C ASN A 17 -23.48 -2.77 -12.07
N VAL A 18 -22.68 -1.75 -11.74
CA VAL A 18 -22.20 -1.55 -10.37
C VAL A 18 -23.36 -1.33 -9.40
N ASN A 19 -24.34 -0.51 -9.78
CA ASN A 19 -25.52 -0.26 -8.94
C ASN A 19 -26.36 -1.54 -8.75
N LYS A 20 -26.50 -2.35 -9.80
CA LYS A 20 -27.19 -3.66 -9.71
C LYS A 20 -26.46 -4.57 -8.74
N LEU A 21 -25.14 -4.70 -8.87
CA LEU A 21 -24.31 -5.53 -7.99
C LEU A 21 -24.35 -5.03 -6.54
N ALA A 22 -24.23 -3.72 -6.32
CA ALA A 22 -24.34 -3.15 -4.98
C ALA A 22 -25.66 -3.50 -4.30
N LYS A 23 -26.77 -3.42 -5.02
CA LYS A 23 -28.09 -3.79 -4.47
C LYS A 23 -28.19 -5.27 -4.10
N THR A 24 -27.62 -6.19 -4.91
CA THR A 24 -27.62 -7.63 -4.55
C THR A 24 -26.85 -7.92 -3.25
N HIS A 25 -25.88 -7.07 -2.91
CA HIS A 25 -25.11 -7.13 -1.66
C HIS A 25 -25.62 -6.14 -0.59
N LYS A 26 -26.86 -5.67 -0.68
CA LYS A 26 -27.50 -4.74 0.28
C LYS A 26 -26.76 -3.38 0.38
N GLY A 27 -26.04 -3.00 -0.67
CA GLY A 27 -25.36 -1.70 -0.74
C GLY A 27 -26.35 -0.55 -0.97
N ILE A 28 -26.03 0.60 -0.40
CA ILE A 28 -26.78 1.85 -0.56
C ILE A 28 -26.04 2.76 -1.54
N ILE A 29 -26.76 3.29 -2.51
CA ILE A 29 -26.20 4.18 -3.53
C ILE A 29 -26.21 5.61 -3.00
N GLY A 30 -25.03 6.16 -2.70
CA GLY A 30 -24.89 7.49 -2.13
C GLY A 30 -25.00 8.65 -3.10
N GLY A 31 -24.99 8.37 -4.41
CA GLY A 31 -25.09 9.37 -5.47
C GLY A 31 -23.80 10.19 -5.71
N PRO A 32 -23.77 10.95 -6.82
CA PRO A 32 -22.55 11.66 -7.26
C PRO A 32 -22.08 12.76 -6.30
N GLY A 33 -23.00 13.42 -5.59
CA GLY A 33 -22.64 14.44 -4.59
C GLY A 33 -21.84 13.87 -3.43
N ASN A 34 -22.18 12.67 -2.94
CA ASN A 34 -21.39 11.97 -1.91
C ASN A 34 -20.07 11.46 -2.47
N GLY A 35 -20.04 10.99 -3.73
CA GLY A 35 -18.84 10.61 -4.43
C GLY A 35 -17.82 11.75 -4.49
N LYS A 36 -18.25 12.95 -4.90
CA LYS A 36 -17.42 14.14 -4.95
C LYS A 36 -16.87 14.54 -3.57
N ARG A 37 -17.70 14.51 -2.52
CA ARG A 37 -17.24 14.77 -1.14
C ARG A 37 -16.22 13.72 -0.67
N GLY A 38 -16.45 12.44 -0.96
CA GLY A 38 -15.51 11.37 -0.64
C GLY A 38 -14.16 11.53 -1.34
N TYR A 39 -14.16 12.01 -2.57
CA TYR A 39 -12.91 12.33 -3.30
C TYR A 39 -12.12 13.45 -2.61
N MET A 40 -12.79 14.46 -2.08
CA MET A 40 -12.15 15.58 -1.37
C MET A 40 -11.42 15.16 -0.08
N LEU A 41 -11.78 14.01 0.51
CA LEU A 41 -11.07 13.48 1.68
C LEU A 41 -9.59 13.12 1.38
N THR A 42 -9.23 12.89 0.13
CA THR A 42 -7.84 12.61 -0.26
C THR A 42 -6.89 13.75 0.13
N TYR A 43 -7.37 14.99 0.11
CA TYR A 43 -6.57 16.15 0.50
C TYR A 43 -6.40 16.30 2.03
N ALA A 44 -7.28 15.65 2.80
CA ALA A 44 -7.27 15.76 4.25
C ALA A 44 -6.47 14.64 4.95
N ILE A 45 -6.10 13.58 4.24
CA ILE A 45 -5.55 12.37 4.86
C ILE A 45 -4.24 12.61 5.62
N ALA A 46 -3.37 13.49 5.11
CA ALA A 46 -2.11 13.84 5.77
C ALA A 46 -2.37 14.52 7.13
N TYR A 47 -3.35 15.43 7.18
CA TYR A 47 -3.74 16.12 8.42
C TYR A 47 -4.39 15.18 9.43
N VAL A 48 -5.14 14.18 8.94
CA VAL A 48 -5.71 13.12 9.80
C VAL A 48 -4.61 12.30 10.47
N ARG A 49 -3.54 11.99 9.76
CA ARG A 49 -2.37 11.29 10.31
C ARG A 49 -1.68 12.13 11.38
N ASP A 50 -1.41 13.40 11.11
CA ASP A 50 -0.78 14.32 12.06
C ASP A 50 -1.65 14.53 13.32
N PHE A 51 -2.97 14.59 13.13
CA PHE A 51 -3.92 14.65 14.24
C PHE A 51 -3.87 13.37 15.08
N ALA A 52 -3.87 12.19 14.46
CA ALA A 52 -3.79 10.91 15.16
C ALA A 52 -2.50 10.75 15.97
N ALA A 53 -1.37 11.26 15.45
CA ALA A 53 -0.08 11.24 16.15
C ALA A 53 -0.12 11.97 17.49
N LYS A 54 -0.91 13.04 17.63
CA LYS A 54 -1.11 13.74 18.91
C LYS A 54 -1.75 12.85 19.98
N TYR A 55 -2.48 11.82 19.57
CA TYR A 55 -3.10 10.83 20.46
C TYR A 55 -2.28 9.56 20.57
N GLN A 56 -1.00 9.61 20.16
CA GLN A 56 -0.10 8.45 20.16
C GLN A 56 -0.64 7.28 19.33
N ILE A 57 -1.25 7.60 18.20
CA ILE A 57 -1.67 6.64 17.19
C ILE A 57 -0.73 6.79 16.00
N MET A 58 -0.03 5.72 15.66
CA MET A 58 0.78 5.62 14.44
C MET A 58 -0.03 4.93 13.36
N GLY A 59 0.02 5.47 12.16
CA GLY A 59 -0.66 4.92 11.01
C GLY A 59 0.20 4.99 9.76
N GLU A 60 0.03 4.02 8.88
CA GLU A 60 0.69 3.96 7.58
C GLU A 60 -0.24 3.36 6.54
N THR A 61 0.12 3.61 5.29
CA THR A 61 -0.56 3.03 4.15
C THR A 61 0.43 2.22 3.33
N MET A 62 0.01 1.04 2.89
CA MET A 62 0.80 0.17 2.02
C MET A 62 -0.04 -0.20 0.81
N GLU A 63 0.58 -0.19 -0.35
CA GLU A 63 -0.06 -0.61 -1.58
C GLU A 63 0.72 -1.76 -2.24
N THR A 64 0.00 -2.55 -2.99
CA THR A 64 0.55 -3.66 -3.77
C THR A 64 -0.34 -3.95 -4.97
N THR A 65 0.20 -4.58 -5.98
CA THR A 65 -0.57 -5.17 -7.08
C THR A 65 -0.56 -6.68 -6.96
N VAL A 66 -1.72 -7.29 -7.12
CA VAL A 66 -1.86 -8.75 -7.03
C VAL A 66 -2.68 -9.29 -8.19
N PRO A 67 -2.39 -10.49 -8.70
CA PRO A 67 -3.27 -11.19 -9.64
C PRO A 67 -4.62 -11.49 -8.98
N TRP A 68 -5.67 -11.62 -9.80
CA TRP A 68 -7.02 -11.92 -9.31
C TRP A 68 -7.09 -13.12 -8.38
N SER A 69 -6.31 -14.17 -8.67
CA SER A 69 -6.27 -15.42 -7.88
C SER A 69 -5.61 -15.26 -6.50
N LYS A 70 -4.91 -14.15 -6.23
CA LYS A 70 -4.14 -13.92 -5.00
C LYS A 70 -4.71 -12.85 -4.08
N ILE A 71 -5.83 -12.23 -4.45
CA ILE A 71 -6.42 -11.13 -3.70
C ILE A 71 -6.73 -11.55 -2.27
N GLN A 72 -7.47 -12.65 -2.10
CA GLN A 72 -7.90 -13.09 -0.79
C GLN A 72 -6.72 -13.57 0.06
N ASP A 73 -5.80 -14.34 -0.53
CA ASP A 73 -4.59 -14.83 0.15
C ASP A 73 -3.78 -13.68 0.75
N VAL A 74 -3.57 -12.60 -0.02
CA VAL A 74 -2.80 -11.44 0.44
C VAL A 74 -3.55 -10.66 1.52
N ILE A 75 -4.87 -10.48 1.39
CA ILE A 75 -5.68 -9.78 2.39
C ILE A 75 -5.68 -10.54 3.72
N ASP A 76 -5.94 -11.83 3.69
CA ASP A 76 -6.03 -12.66 4.89
C ASP A 76 -4.67 -12.75 5.58
N ALA A 77 -3.61 -13.11 4.84
CA ALA A 77 -2.26 -13.20 5.39
C ALA A 77 -1.78 -11.88 6.01
N THR A 78 -2.07 -10.74 5.38
CA THR A 78 -1.69 -9.43 5.91
C THR A 78 -2.49 -9.09 7.17
N SER A 79 -3.79 -9.42 7.18
CA SER A 79 -4.69 -9.17 8.31
C SER A 79 -4.34 -10.03 9.54
N GLU A 80 -4.00 -11.29 9.33
CA GLU A 80 -3.53 -12.18 10.40
C GLU A 80 -2.16 -11.74 10.93
N LYS A 81 -1.25 -11.39 10.02
CA LYS A 81 0.11 -11.00 10.39
C LYS A 81 0.15 -9.76 11.26
N ILE A 82 -0.66 -8.74 10.98
CA ILE A 82 -0.68 -7.53 11.81
C ILE A 82 -1.17 -7.82 13.23
N VAL A 83 -2.16 -8.71 13.39
CA VAL A 83 -2.65 -9.11 14.71
C VAL A 83 -1.57 -9.85 15.50
N HIS A 84 -0.82 -10.73 14.82
CA HIS A 84 0.30 -11.45 15.42
C HIS A 84 1.40 -10.49 15.88
N LEU A 85 1.88 -9.63 14.98
CA LEU A 85 2.94 -8.66 15.26
C LEU A 85 2.56 -7.66 16.36
N HIS A 86 1.30 -7.22 16.37
CA HIS A 86 0.80 -6.34 17.42
C HIS A 86 0.94 -6.96 18.82
N LYS A 87 0.64 -8.25 18.95
CA LYS A 87 0.83 -9.02 20.20
C LYS A 87 2.31 -9.21 20.51
N GLU A 88 3.10 -9.62 19.54
CA GLU A 88 4.54 -9.87 19.68
C GLU A 88 5.28 -8.64 20.20
N HIS A 89 4.94 -7.46 19.68
CA HIS A 89 5.55 -6.19 20.10
C HIS A 89 4.90 -5.58 21.35
N ASN A 90 3.92 -6.26 21.97
CA ASN A 90 3.19 -5.81 23.16
C ASN A 90 2.60 -4.40 23.00
N LEU A 91 1.94 -4.16 21.87
CA LEU A 91 1.28 -2.88 21.62
C LEU A 91 -0.09 -2.81 22.32
N PRO A 92 -0.50 -1.62 22.81
CA PRO A 92 -1.76 -1.47 23.54
C PRO A 92 -2.98 -1.50 22.58
N GLY A 93 -4.06 -2.08 23.06
CA GLY A 93 -5.34 -2.14 22.36
C GLY A 93 -5.38 -3.22 21.27
N LYS A 94 -5.95 -2.87 20.12
CA LYS A 94 -6.04 -3.73 18.93
C LYS A 94 -5.52 -2.97 17.72
N PRO A 95 -4.86 -3.63 16.77
CA PRO A 95 -4.47 -2.99 15.52
C PRO A 95 -5.71 -2.69 14.68
N TYR A 96 -5.69 -1.57 13.98
CA TYR A 96 -6.63 -1.29 12.90
C TYR A 96 -6.00 -1.71 11.58
N ILE A 97 -6.74 -2.44 10.79
CA ILE A 97 -6.43 -2.71 9.39
C ILE A 97 -7.69 -2.61 8.56
N SER A 98 -7.57 -1.93 7.45
CA SER A 98 -8.59 -1.93 6.41
C SER A 98 -7.91 -1.89 5.05
N TYR A 99 -8.67 -2.16 4.00
CA TYR A 99 -8.16 -2.08 2.64
C TYR A 99 -9.22 -1.54 1.70
N ARG A 100 -8.75 -1.03 0.57
CA ARG A 100 -9.57 -0.66 -0.58
C ARG A 100 -8.89 -1.15 -1.86
N ILE A 101 -9.66 -1.27 -2.93
CA ILE A 101 -9.18 -1.59 -4.27
C ILE A 101 -9.29 -0.29 -5.09
N PRO A 102 -8.22 0.52 -5.16
CA PRO A 102 -8.25 1.80 -5.86
C PRO A 102 -8.16 1.67 -7.38
N GLN A 103 -7.61 0.57 -7.87
CA GLN A 103 -7.38 0.35 -9.29
C GLN A 103 -7.60 -1.10 -9.66
N ILE A 104 -8.23 -1.32 -10.82
CA ILE A 104 -8.54 -2.64 -11.37
C ILE A 104 -7.86 -2.77 -12.73
N TYR A 105 -7.27 -3.93 -12.99
CA TYR A 105 -6.61 -4.30 -14.24
C TYR A 105 -7.18 -5.60 -14.81
N HIS A 106 -6.92 -5.89 -16.06
CA HIS A 106 -7.31 -7.17 -16.66
C HIS A 106 -6.68 -8.37 -15.94
N THR A 107 -5.46 -8.21 -15.44
CA THR A 107 -4.67 -9.28 -14.80
C THR A 107 -4.78 -9.33 -13.29
N GLY A 108 -5.33 -8.29 -12.64
CA GLY A 108 -5.39 -8.20 -11.20
C GLY A 108 -5.87 -6.85 -10.69
N VAL A 109 -5.51 -6.53 -9.46
CA VAL A 109 -5.94 -5.29 -8.79
C VAL A 109 -4.80 -4.67 -7.98
N CYS A 110 -4.90 -3.37 -7.75
CA CYS A 110 -4.15 -2.73 -6.67
C CYS A 110 -4.93 -2.88 -5.36
N ILE A 111 -4.28 -3.35 -4.32
CA ILE A 111 -4.80 -3.32 -2.93
C ILE A 111 -4.07 -2.23 -2.17
N TYR A 112 -4.83 -1.41 -1.47
CA TYR A 112 -4.32 -0.31 -0.66
C TYR A 112 -4.73 -0.54 0.80
N PHE A 113 -3.79 -0.97 1.61
CA PHE A 113 -3.98 -1.19 3.03
C PHE A 113 -3.83 0.10 3.82
N MET A 114 -4.64 0.27 4.83
CA MET A 114 -4.56 1.33 5.83
C MET A 114 -4.38 0.68 7.20
N LEU A 115 -3.30 1.04 7.86
CA LEU A 115 -2.90 0.48 9.15
C LEU A 115 -2.95 1.55 10.23
N GLY A 116 -3.29 1.16 11.44
CA GLY A 116 -3.24 2.04 12.60
C GLY A 116 -3.07 1.27 13.89
N MET A 117 -2.26 1.79 14.80
CA MET A 117 -2.09 1.18 16.10
C MET A 117 -1.73 2.23 17.16
N SER A 118 -2.21 2.01 18.38
CA SER A 118 -1.83 2.83 19.51
C SER A 118 -0.41 2.50 19.94
N VAL A 119 0.36 3.53 20.23
CA VAL A 119 1.71 3.41 20.78
C VAL A 119 1.83 4.07 22.17
N LYS A 120 0.70 4.26 22.83
CA LYS A 120 0.64 4.90 24.15
C LYS A 120 1.46 4.11 25.19
N GLY A 121 2.46 4.77 25.75
CA GLY A 121 3.35 4.16 26.76
C GLY A 121 4.35 3.15 26.20
N VAL A 122 4.48 3.03 24.87
CA VAL A 122 5.43 2.13 24.22
C VAL A 122 6.81 2.78 24.16
N LYS A 123 7.86 2.03 24.52
CA LYS A 123 9.25 2.46 24.33
C LYS A 123 9.66 2.24 22.87
N ASN A 124 10.35 3.21 22.28
CA ASN A 124 10.85 3.21 20.91
C ASN A 124 9.74 2.84 19.89
N PRO A 125 8.61 3.59 19.86
CA PRO A 125 7.46 3.22 19.05
C PRO A 125 7.77 3.24 17.55
N GLU A 126 8.63 4.14 17.07
CA GLU A 126 9.02 4.25 15.67
C GLU A 126 9.78 2.99 15.20
N GLU A 127 10.71 2.49 16.01
CA GLU A 127 11.46 1.28 15.71
C GLU A 127 10.54 0.06 15.60
N LYS A 128 9.64 -0.09 16.59
CA LYS A 128 8.67 -1.19 16.58
C LYS A 128 7.73 -1.11 15.38
N PHE A 129 7.22 0.08 15.10
CA PHE A 129 6.34 0.31 13.97
C PHE A 129 7.03 -0.01 12.64
N SER A 130 8.28 0.42 12.46
CA SER A 130 9.09 0.11 11.27
C SER A 130 9.30 -1.39 11.09
N LYS A 131 9.59 -2.14 12.16
CA LYS A 131 9.69 -3.61 12.10
C LYS A 131 8.40 -4.29 11.69
N ILE A 132 7.28 -3.81 12.23
CA ILE A 132 5.94 -4.31 11.87
C ILE A 132 5.65 -4.04 10.39
N GLU A 133 5.88 -2.82 9.93
CA GLU A 133 5.66 -2.40 8.55
C GLU A 133 6.51 -3.22 7.58
N HIS A 134 7.80 -3.38 7.87
CA HIS A 134 8.71 -4.21 7.07
C HIS A 134 8.24 -5.68 7.00
N SER A 135 7.86 -6.27 8.13
CA SER A 135 7.36 -7.65 8.19
C SER A 135 6.06 -7.84 7.41
N LEU A 136 5.15 -6.86 7.45
CA LEU A 136 3.92 -6.89 6.66
C LEU A 136 4.20 -6.83 5.16
N ARG A 137 5.16 -6.01 4.72
CA ARG A 137 5.59 -5.96 3.31
C ARG A 137 6.15 -7.30 2.83
N GLY A 138 7.02 -7.92 3.62
CA GLY A 138 7.52 -9.27 3.33
C GLY A 138 6.39 -10.30 3.21
N THR A 139 5.36 -10.20 4.06
CA THR A 139 4.18 -11.05 3.98
C THR A 139 3.41 -10.84 2.68
N ILE A 140 3.18 -9.59 2.28
CA ILE A 140 2.51 -9.24 1.03
C ILE A 140 3.26 -9.84 -0.17
N ILE A 141 4.57 -9.64 -0.24
CA ILE A 141 5.41 -10.14 -1.34
C ILE A 141 5.38 -11.68 -1.38
N LYS A 142 5.54 -12.33 -0.25
CA LYS A 142 5.51 -13.80 -0.13
C LYS A 142 4.21 -14.41 -0.65
N HIS A 143 3.09 -13.71 -0.53
CA HIS A 143 1.77 -14.18 -1.00
C HIS A 143 1.44 -13.72 -2.43
N GLY A 144 2.41 -13.13 -3.15
CA GLY A 144 2.29 -12.80 -4.57
C GLY A 144 1.93 -11.34 -4.86
N GLY A 145 2.03 -10.48 -3.86
CA GLY A 145 1.95 -9.03 -4.06
C GLY A 145 3.23 -8.45 -4.64
N SER A 146 3.12 -7.33 -5.34
CA SER A 146 4.26 -6.56 -5.81
C SER A 146 4.89 -5.74 -4.69
N ILE A 147 6.17 -5.38 -4.87
CA ILE A 147 6.90 -4.52 -3.91
C ILE A 147 6.30 -3.11 -3.80
N SER A 148 5.74 -2.61 -4.89
CA SER A 148 5.08 -1.31 -4.97
C SER A 148 4.17 -1.25 -6.20
N HIS A 149 3.14 -0.44 -6.12
CA HIS A 149 2.28 -0.07 -7.26
C HIS A 149 2.53 1.39 -7.69
N HIS A 150 2.38 2.35 -6.80
CA HIS A 150 2.47 3.78 -7.10
C HIS A 150 3.27 4.62 -6.10
N HIS A 151 3.60 4.10 -4.92
CA HIS A 151 4.42 4.85 -3.95
C HIS A 151 5.92 4.82 -4.27
N GLY A 152 6.36 3.89 -5.13
CA GLY A 152 7.77 3.66 -5.44
C GLY A 152 8.51 2.82 -4.39
N VAL A 153 9.65 2.31 -4.76
CA VAL A 153 10.47 1.44 -3.88
C VAL A 153 11.15 2.26 -2.78
N VAL A 154 11.72 3.39 -3.14
CA VAL A 154 12.44 4.31 -2.26
C VAL A 154 13.36 3.60 -1.25
N LYS A 155 13.55 4.15 -0.06
CA LYS A 155 14.41 3.55 0.99
C LYS A 155 13.72 2.42 1.75
N LEU A 156 12.40 2.52 1.94
CA LEU A 156 11.64 1.61 2.80
C LEU A 156 11.48 0.20 2.23
N ARG A 157 11.61 0.04 0.91
CA ARG A 157 11.35 -1.22 0.21
C ARG A 157 12.57 -1.81 -0.48
N LYS A 158 13.73 -1.15 -0.36
CA LYS A 158 14.96 -1.55 -1.05
C LYS A 158 15.37 -3.00 -0.72
N ASP A 159 15.19 -3.42 0.53
CA ASP A 159 15.57 -4.74 1.02
C ASP A 159 14.84 -5.88 0.30
N PHE A 160 13.71 -5.60 -0.33
CA PHE A 160 12.93 -6.57 -1.11
C PHE A 160 13.26 -6.60 -2.61
N ILE A 161 14.19 -5.76 -3.08
CA ILE A 161 14.59 -5.73 -4.49
C ILE A 161 15.20 -7.06 -4.96
N PRO A 162 16.08 -7.72 -4.18
CA PRO A 162 16.64 -9.01 -4.57
C PRO A 162 15.61 -10.12 -4.73
N ASP A 163 14.43 -10.01 -4.09
CA ASP A 163 13.34 -10.96 -4.26
C ASP A 163 12.55 -10.72 -5.56
N MET A 164 12.68 -9.54 -6.16
CA MET A 164 11.88 -9.11 -7.31
C MET A 164 12.69 -9.04 -8.62
N LEU A 165 13.99 -8.80 -8.54
CA LEU A 165 14.87 -8.61 -9.67
C LEU A 165 16.06 -9.56 -9.63
N SER A 166 16.48 -10.03 -10.80
CA SER A 166 17.70 -10.83 -10.91
C SER A 166 18.94 -9.99 -10.60
N LYS A 167 19.99 -10.64 -10.12
CA LYS A 167 21.30 -9.98 -9.90
C LYS A 167 21.79 -9.27 -11.17
N THR A 168 21.60 -9.89 -12.34
CA THR A 168 21.96 -9.28 -13.62
C THR A 168 21.17 -7.99 -13.89
N SER A 169 19.88 -7.97 -13.59
CA SER A 169 19.05 -6.75 -13.76
C SER A 169 19.50 -5.63 -12.81
N ILE A 170 19.81 -5.98 -11.56
CA ILE A 170 20.33 -5.03 -10.58
C ILE A 170 21.67 -4.45 -11.06
N GLN A 171 22.58 -5.31 -11.52
CA GLN A 171 23.90 -4.90 -12.02
C GLN A 171 23.78 -3.97 -13.23
N LEU A 172 22.95 -4.32 -14.21
CA LEU A 172 22.72 -3.50 -15.39
C LEU A 172 22.26 -2.07 -15.03
N ILE A 173 21.31 -1.94 -14.10
CA ILE A 173 20.82 -0.62 -13.67
C ILE A 173 21.92 0.16 -12.95
N LYS A 174 22.76 -0.50 -12.13
CA LYS A 174 23.90 0.14 -11.47
C LYS A 174 24.95 0.62 -12.48
N GLU A 175 25.25 -0.18 -13.50
CA GLU A 175 26.19 0.20 -14.57
C GLU A 175 25.66 1.37 -15.40
N MET A 176 24.37 1.38 -15.75
CA MET A 176 23.74 2.53 -16.41
C MET A 176 23.87 3.80 -15.56
N LYS A 177 23.58 3.72 -14.27
CA LYS A 177 23.74 4.86 -13.35
C LYS A 177 25.19 5.34 -13.32
N GLN A 178 26.15 4.45 -13.18
CA GLN A 178 27.57 4.78 -13.14
C GLN A 178 28.06 5.42 -14.44
N SER A 179 27.55 4.96 -15.59
CA SER A 179 27.90 5.52 -16.90
C SER A 179 27.40 6.94 -17.11
N HIS A 180 26.19 7.26 -16.61
CA HIS A 180 25.55 8.57 -16.82
C HIS A 180 25.78 9.58 -15.69
N ASP A 181 26.08 9.11 -14.51
CA ASP A 181 26.30 9.95 -13.32
C ASP A 181 27.42 9.39 -12.43
N PRO A 182 28.66 9.32 -12.96
CA PRO A 182 29.78 8.71 -12.25
C PRO A 182 30.13 9.44 -10.95
N SER A 183 29.85 10.74 -10.88
CA SER A 183 30.09 11.56 -9.69
C SER A 183 28.92 11.54 -8.70
N ASN A 184 27.86 10.79 -8.99
CA ASN A 184 26.65 10.68 -8.18
C ASN A 184 26.04 12.03 -7.78
N VAL A 185 26.02 13.00 -8.73
CA VAL A 185 25.46 14.35 -8.53
C VAL A 185 23.96 14.30 -8.28
N PHE A 186 23.26 13.42 -9.00
CA PHE A 186 21.84 13.14 -8.80
C PHE A 186 21.64 12.07 -7.72
N GLY A 187 22.43 12.20 -6.66
CA GLY A 187 22.66 11.25 -5.60
C GLY A 187 21.44 10.51 -5.13
N SER A 188 21.56 9.23 -5.13
CA SER A 188 20.47 8.37 -4.71
C SER A 188 21.02 7.22 -3.89
N SER A 189 20.52 7.12 -2.68
CA SER A 189 20.60 5.90 -1.88
C SER A 189 19.23 5.21 -1.84
N ASN A 190 18.44 5.40 -2.91
CA ASN A 190 17.07 4.92 -3.01
C ASN A 190 16.97 3.66 -3.86
N GLY A 191 16.11 2.72 -3.43
CA GLY A 191 15.76 1.56 -4.21
C GLY A 191 16.99 0.77 -4.65
N ILE A 192 17.02 0.38 -5.91
CA ILE A 192 18.08 -0.43 -6.51
C ILE A 192 19.46 0.25 -6.54
N LEU A 193 19.51 1.57 -6.41
CA LEU A 193 20.74 2.35 -6.38
C LEU A 193 21.34 2.51 -4.97
N ALA A 194 20.73 1.90 -3.96
CA ALA A 194 21.31 1.84 -2.63
C ALA A 194 22.57 0.98 -2.65
N SER A 195 23.61 1.42 -1.93
CA SER A 195 24.92 0.77 -1.91
C SER A 195 24.93 -0.64 -1.32
N ASP A 196 23.93 -0.95 -0.52
CA ASP A 196 23.75 -2.21 0.20
C ASP A 196 22.87 -3.24 -0.54
N ILE A 197 22.48 -2.97 -1.79
CA ILE A 197 21.76 -3.90 -2.64
C ILE A 197 22.77 -4.68 -3.51
N GLU A 198 22.85 -5.99 -3.31
CA GLU A 198 23.70 -6.93 -4.04
C GLU A 198 22.92 -7.74 -5.11
#